data_e0f4180fc5277fd1d976033680168c98
#
_entry.id   e0f4180fc5277fd1d976033680168c98
#
_cell.length_a   1.000
_cell.length_b   1.000
_cell.length_c   1.000
_cell.angle_alpha   90.00
_cell.angle_beta   90.00
_cell.angle_gamma   90.00
#
_symmetry.space_group_name_H-M   'P 1'
#
loop_
_entity.id
_entity.type
_entity.pdbx_description
1 polymer ?
#
loop_
_entity_poly.entity_id
_entity_poly.type
_entity_poly.pdbx_seq_one_letter_code
_entity_poly.pdbx_strand_id
1 'polypeptide(L)'
;MHILIIEDEEQLCRSMAEGLRMDGYETDTCFDGEEGLELCMTENYDLILLDLNLPGIDGLEILRQFRTFNTNTPVLILSARVQIQDKVEGLDLGANDYLTKPFHFEE
;
A
#
# COMPACT_ATOMS: atom_id res chain seq x y z
N MET A 1 -0.57 15.00 -6.92
CA MET A 1 -0.76 13.97 -5.90
C MET A 1 0.40 12.98 -5.99
N HIS A 2 0.99 12.66 -4.87
CA HIS A 2 2.15 11.77 -4.77
C HIS A 2 1.72 10.46 -4.11
N ILE A 3 1.90 9.34 -4.82
CA ILE A 3 1.40 8.02 -4.42
C ILE A 3 2.58 7.07 -4.24
N LEU A 4 2.59 6.32 -3.14
CA LEU A 4 3.55 5.24 -2.92
C LEU A 4 2.85 3.90 -3.12
N ILE A 5 3.48 3.00 -3.88
CA ILE A 5 3.01 1.64 -4.06
C ILE A 5 4.04 0.70 -3.45
N ILE A 6 3.63 -0.08 -2.46
CA ILE A 6 4.45 -1.11 -1.82
C ILE A 6 3.88 -2.46 -2.21
N GLU A 7 4.51 -3.14 -3.15
CA GLU A 7 4.01 -4.38 -3.77
C GLU A 7 5.19 -5.21 -4.28
N ASP A 8 5.30 -6.46 -3.83
CA ASP A 8 6.44 -7.31 -4.20
C ASP A 8 6.34 -7.93 -5.59
N GLU A 9 5.15 -8.04 -6.16
CA GLU A 9 5.00 -8.45 -7.56
C GLU A 9 5.41 -7.28 -8.46
N GLU A 10 6.66 -7.30 -8.94
CA GLU A 10 7.21 -6.16 -9.66
C GLU A 10 6.40 -5.77 -10.88
N GLN A 11 5.92 -6.76 -11.64
CA GLN A 11 5.14 -6.47 -12.85
C GLN A 11 3.82 -5.79 -12.52
N LEU A 12 3.13 -6.26 -11.49
CA LEU A 12 1.88 -5.63 -11.04
C LEU A 12 2.16 -4.22 -10.53
N CYS A 13 3.20 -4.06 -9.73
CA CYS A 13 3.57 -2.76 -9.19
C CYS A 13 3.86 -1.75 -10.31
N ARG A 14 4.62 -2.17 -11.31
CA ARG A 14 4.96 -1.30 -12.44
C ARG A 14 3.74 -0.96 -13.28
N SER A 15 2.84 -1.92 -13.47
CA SER A 15 1.60 -1.68 -14.22
C SER A 15 0.72 -0.66 -13.52
N MET A 16 0.58 -0.77 -12.20
CA MET A 16 -0.18 0.19 -11.43
C MET A 16 0.45 1.59 -11.49
N ALA A 17 1.79 1.65 -11.33
CA ALA A 17 2.50 2.91 -11.38
C ALA A 17 2.36 3.59 -12.74
N GLU A 18 2.47 2.81 -13.80
CA GLU A 18 2.33 3.34 -15.16
C GLU A 18 0.93 3.92 -15.37
N GLY A 19 -0.10 3.19 -14.96
CA GLY A 19 -1.47 3.67 -15.08
C GLY A 19 -1.71 4.97 -14.32
N LEU A 20 -1.19 5.06 -13.10
CA LEU A 20 -1.33 6.27 -12.29
C LEU A 20 -0.55 7.44 -12.88
N ARG A 21 0.64 7.20 -13.40
CA ARG A 21 1.45 8.24 -14.04
C ARG A 21 0.78 8.77 -15.31
N MET A 22 0.13 7.89 -16.06
CA MET A 22 -0.63 8.31 -17.24
C MET A 22 -1.79 9.23 -16.87
N ASP A 23 -2.35 9.08 -15.68
CA ASP A 23 -3.40 9.94 -15.16
C ASP A 23 -2.86 11.21 -14.48
N GLY A 24 -1.54 11.42 -14.51
CA GLY A 24 -0.92 12.63 -14.02
C GLY A 24 -0.43 12.59 -12.58
N TYR A 25 -0.40 11.42 -11.94
CA TYR A 25 0.07 11.31 -10.57
C TYR A 25 1.56 10.98 -10.51
N GLU A 26 2.26 11.58 -9.56
CA GLU A 26 3.63 11.17 -9.24
C GLU A 26 3.56 9.88 -8.43
N THR A 27 4.35 8.88 -8.82
CA THR A 27 4.27 7.56 -8.22
C THR A 27 5.66 7.01 -7.90
N ASP A 28 5.86 6.62 -6.65
CA ASP A 28 7.05 5.89 -6.23
C ASP A 28 6.68 4.42 -6.04
N THR A 29 7.60 3.53 -6.35
CA THR A 29 7.38 2.08 -6.24
C THR A 29 8.41 1.47 -5.29
N CYS A 30 7.98 0.41 -4.59
CA CYS A 30 8.81 -0.29 -3.65
C CYS A 30 8.39 -1.76 -3.62
N PHE A 31 9.36 -2.69 -3.54
CA PHE A 31 9.10 -4.10 -3.66
C PHE A 31 9.30 -4.89 -2.36
N ASP A 32 9.76 -4.25 -1.30
CA ASP A 32 9.92 -4.91 -0.01
C ASP A 32 9.40 -4.04 1.13
N GLY A 33 9.12 -4.69 2.26
CA GLY A 33 8.46 -4.02 3.37
C GLY A 33 9.37 -3.05 4.13
N GLU A 34 10.64 -3.36 4.27
CA GLU A 34 11.55 -2.49 5.03
C GLU A 34 11.78 -1.16 4.31
N GLU A 35 12.04 -1.22 3.01
CA GLU A 35 12.17 -0.02 2.19
C GLU A 35 10.85 0.75 2.17
N GLY A 36 9.72 0.03 2.05
CA GLY A 36 8.41 0.66 2.07
C GLY A 36 8.14 1.42 3.35
N LEU A 37 8.46 0.82 4.49
CA LEU A 37 8.29 1.50 5.78
C LEU A 37 9.17 2.74 5.86
N GLU A 38 10.43 2.64 5.43
CA GLU A 38 11.33 3.79 5.44
C GLU A 38 10.78 4.93 4.60
N LEU A 39 10.29 4.63 3.39
CA LEU A 39 9.70 5.66 2.54
C LEU A 39 8.46 6.30 3.17
N CYS A 40 7.60 5.49 3.79
CA CYS A 40 6.43 6.02 4.50
C CYS A 40 6.81 7.01 5.58
N MET A 41 7.92 6.75 6.27
CA MET A 41 8.34 7.57 7.41
C MET A 41 9.13 8.81 7.02
N THR A 42 9.77 8.79 5.86
CA THR A 42 10.69 9.87 5.45
C THR A 42 10.14 10.78 4.38
N GLU A 43 9.18 10.31 3.56
CA GLU A 43 8.61 11.08 2.47
C GLU A 43 7.14 11.39 2.72
N ASN A 44 6.65 12.43 2.08
CA ASN A 44 5.24 12.82 2.20
C ASN A 44 4.45 12.29 1.02
N TYR A 45 3.45 11.46 1.30
CA TYR A 45 2.56 10.90 0.28
C TYR A 45 1.13 11.33 0.53
N ASP A 46 0.37 11.43 -0.56
CA ASP A 46 -1.06 11.72 -0.51
C ASP A 46 -1.89 10.43 -0.41
N LEU A 47 -1.30 9.31 -0.82
CA LEU A 47 -1.94 8.00 -0.78
C LEU A 47 -0.86 6.91 -0.76
N ILE A 48 -1.09 5.87 0.03
CA ILE A 48 -0.21 4.70 0.08
C ILE A 48 -1.04 3.48 -0.32
N LEU A 49 -0.57 2.75 -1.35
CA LEU A 49 -1.12 1.47 -1.76
C LEU A 49 -0.20 0.39 -1.20
N LEU A 50 -0.74 -0.48 -0.34
CA LEU A 50 0.05 -1.40 0.46
C LEU A 50 -0.40 -2.84 0.28
N ASP A 51 0.49 -3.71 -0.21
CA ASP A 51 0.27 -5.15 -0.16
C ASP A 51 0.65 -5.66 1.24
N LEU A 52 0.00 -6.72 1.69
CA LEU A 52 0.27 -7.29 3.00
C LEU A 52 1.38 -8.33 2.96
N ASN A 53 1.47 -9.12 1.89
CA ASN A 53 2.44 -10.21 1.78
C ASN A 53 3.74 -9.71 1.15
N LEU A 54 4.59 -9.12 1.96
CA LEU A 54 5.84 -8.52 1.51
C LEU A 54 7.04 -9.28 2.09
N PRO A 55 8.17 -9.35 1.36
CA PRO A 55 9.41 -9.83 1.96
C PRO A 55 9.90 -8.82 2.99
N GLY A 56 10.58 -9.32 3.99
CA GLY A 56 11.09 -8.49 5.07
C GLY A 56 10.05 -8.29 6.17
N ILE A 57 9.36 -7.18 6.13
CA ILE A 57 8.34 -6.86 7.14
C ILE A 57 6.95 -7.00 6.55
N ASP A 58 6.04 -7.64 7.29
CA ASP A 58 4.64 -7.82 6.85
C ASP A 58 3.93 -6.46 6.73
N GLY A 59 3.02 -6.37 5.73
CA GLY A 59 2.32 -5.12 5.47
C GLY A 59 1.46 -4.62 6.63
N LEU A 60 0.85 -5.52 7.41
CA LEU A 60 0.09 -5.10 8.59
C LEU A 60 0.99 -4.44 9.63
N GLU A 61 2.22 -4.93 9.78
CA GLU A 61 3.18 -4.33 10.70
C GLU A 61 3.63 -2.95 10.20
N ILE A 62 3.81 -2.79 8.89
CA ILE A 62 4.11 -1.49 8.30
C ILE A 62 3.00 -0.51 8.64
N LEU A 63 1.75 -0.91 8.43
CA LEU A 63 0.59 -0.08 8.71
C LEU A 63 0.54 0.31 10.18
N ARG A 64 0.74 -0.66 11.08
CA ARG A 64 0.75 -0.41 12.52
C ARG A 64 1.78 0.65 12.90
N GLN A 65 3.02 0.48 12.45
CA GLN A 65 4.09 1.43 12.76
C GLN A 65 3.86 2.79 12.13
N PHE A 66 3.40 2.81 10.87
CA PHE A 66 3.12 4.07 10.18
C PHE A 66 2.04 4.87 10.92
N ARG A 67 0.99 4.20 11.40
CA ARG A 67 -0.11 4.88 12.10
C ARG A 67 0.27 5.43 13.46
N THR A 68 1.33 4.97 14.09
CA THR A 68 1.84 5.62 15.30
C THR A 68 2.49 6.96 14.97
N PHE A 69 2.91 7.14 13.73
CA PHE A 69 3.61 8.33 13.25
C PHE A 69 2.67 9.28 12.49
N ASN A 70 1.76 8.74 11.70
CA ASN A 70 0.90 9.53 10.81
C ASN A 70 -0.49 8.91 10.77
N THR A 71 -1.51 9.67 11.18
CA THR A 71 -2.90 9.22 11.20
C THR A 71 -3.73 9.79 10.05
N ASN A 72 -3.13 10.62 9.19
CA ASN A 72 -3.87 11.39 8.18
C ASN A 72 -3.74 10.86 6.76
N THR A 73 -2.60 10.31 6.39
CA THR A 73 -2.37 9.83 5.02
C THR A 73 -3.25 8.61 4.74
N PRO A 74 -4.09 8.65 3.70
CA PRO A 74 -4.89 7.49 3.33
C PRO A 74 -4.03 6.29 2.96
N VAL A 75 -4.39 5.12 3.45
CA VAL A 75 -3.74 3.84 3.10
C VAL A 75 -4.81 2.89 2.59
N LEU A 76 -4.59 2.39 1.36
CA LEU A 76 -5.44 1.38 0.75
C LEU A 76 -4.66 0.07 0.69
N ILE A 77 -5.20 -0.97 1.32
CA ILE A 77 -4.59 -2.30 1.29
C ILE A 77 -5.05 -3.04 0.03
N LEU A 78 -4.09 -3.61 -0.70
CA LEU A 78 -4.34 -4.45 -1.87
C LEU A 78 -3.72 -5.81 -1.57
N SER A 79 -4.55 -6.86 -1.41
CA SER A 79 -4.02 -8.14 -0.94
C SER A 79 -4.79 -9.34 -1.50
N ALA A 80 -4.09 -10.47 -1.62
CA ALA A 80 -4.71 -11.75 -1.94
C ALA A 80 -5.37 -12.39 -0.72
N ARG A 81 -5.17 -11.84 0.48
CA ARG A 81 -5.81 -12.33 1.70
C ARG A 81 -7.30 -12.01 1.65
N VAL A 82 -8.14 -13.04 1.67
CA VAL A 82 -9.60 -12.89 1.46
C VAL A 82 -10.42 -13.10 2.73
N GLN A 83 -9.79 -13.48 3.82
CA GLN A 83 -10.50 -13.74 5.08
C GLN A 83 -11.07 -12.46 5.66
N ILE A 84 -12.26 -12.55 6.23
CA ILE A 84 -12.90 -11.39 6.87
C ILE A 84 -12.03 -10.83 7.98
N GLN A 85 -11.38 -11.71 8.75
CA GLN A 85 -10.50 -11.32 9.84
C GLN A 85 -9.31 -10.48 9.36
N ASP A 86 -8.78 -10.77 8.17
CA ASP A 86 -7.68 -9.97 7.60
C ASP A 86 -8.15 -8.56 7.27
N LYS A 87 -9.36 -8.43 6.72
CA LYS A 87 -9.93 -7.13 6.39
C LYS A 87 -10.23 -6.32 7.65
N VAL A 88 -10.80 -6.97 8.65
CA VAL A 88 -11.10 -6.31 9.93
C VAL A 88 -9.81 -5.84 10.59
N GLU A 89 -8.78 -6.70 10.64
CA GLU A 89 -7.50 -6.34 11.22
C GLU A 89 -6.85 -5.16 10.50
N GLY A 90 -6.86 -5.17 9.15
CA GLY A 90 -6.31 -4.06 8.38
C GLY A 90 -7.03 -2.74 8.65
N LEU A 91 -8.36 -2.77 8.66
CA LEU A 91 -9.15 -1.57 8.93
C LEU A 91 -8.98 -1.10 10.38
N ASP A 92 -8.92 -2.02 11.34
CA ASP A 92 -8.70 -1.68 12.73
C ASP A 92 -7.32 -1.05 12.98
N LEU A 93 -6.32 -1.47 12.21
CA LEU A 93 -4.98 -0.88 12.29
C LEU A 93 -4.87 0.47 11.60
N GLY A 94 -5.91 0.90 10.91
CA GLY A 94 -5.99 2.24 10.37
C GLY A 94 -5.97 2.36 8.85
N ALA A 95 -6.16 1.25 8.11
CA ALA A 95 -6.34 1.35 6.66
C ALA A 95 -7.69 2.00 6.37
N ASN A 96 -7.76 2.76 5.28
CA ASN A 96 -8.98 3.42 4.85
C ASN A 96 -9.88 2.48 4.04
N ASP A 97 -9.29 1.51 3.37
CA ASP A 97 -10.04 0.51 2.60
C ASP A 97 -9.18 -0.72 2.36
N TYR A 98 -9.80 -1.79 1.86
CA TYR A 98 -9.14 -3.07 1.65
C TYR A 98 -9.71 -3.69 0.37
N LEU A 99 -8.90 -3.83 -0.67
CA LEU A 99 -9.28 -4.46 -1.92
C LEU A 99 -8.60 -5.81 -2.06
N THR A 100 -9.38 -6.84 -2.41
CA THR A 100 -8.88 -8.20 -2.60
C THR A 100 -8.40 -8.40 -4.03
N LYS A 101 -7.23 -9.00 -4.20
CA LYS A 101 -6.73 -9.41 -5.50
C LYS A 101 -7.49 -10.65 -6.01
N PRO A 102 -7.71 -10.81 -7.32
CA PRO A 102 -7.41 -9.85 -8.37
C PRO A 102 -8.42 -8.72 -8.38
N PHE A 103 -7.98 -7.55 -8.83
CA PHE A 103 -8.86 -6.38 -8.93
C PHE A 103 -8.63 -5.70 -10.29
N HIS A 104 -9.63 -4.92 -10.72
CA HIS A 104 -9.53 -4.16 -11.96
C HIS A 104 -9.18 -2.72 -11.60
N PHE A 105 -8.00 -2.32 -12.00
CA PHE A 105 -7.45 -1.02 -11.63
C PHE A 105 -8.24 0.14 -12.24
N GLU A 106 -8.94 -0.11 -13.32
CA GLU A 106 -9.74 0.90 -14.00
C GLU A 106 -11.02 1.27 -13.24
N GLU A 107 -11.38 0.46 -12.26
CA GLU A 107 -12.55 0.67 -11.42
C GLU A 107 -12.16 1.42 -10.16
#